data_7d7534bba026bb7a1c426ac9d3d01a10
#
_entry.id   7d7534bba026bb7a1c426ac9d3d01a10
#
_cell.length_a   1.000
_cell.length_b   1.000
_cell.length_c   1.000
_cell.angle_alpha   90.00
_cell.angle_beta   90.00
_cell.angle_gamma   90.00
#
_symmetry.space_group_name_H-M   'P 1'
#
loop_
_entity.id
_entity.type
_entity.pdbx_description
1 polymer ?
#
loop_
_entity_poly.entity_id
_entity_poly.type
_entity_poly.pdbx_seq_one_letter_code
_entity_poly.pdbx_strand_id
1 'polypeptide(L)'
;MPAKVIRLTQTFGAGVRKEDNRVYAQFMRSAMAGEDLVLLTQGGTRRSYLYTADAVTAILIVLLKGKNGEAYNAANEDTYCSIKEMAELVARMKEVNVVVKASKEIDKLYPAELFMNLSTQSLRKLEWKSKVSFQEMFMKMMGTCD
;
A
#
# COMPACT_ATOMS: atom_id res chain seq x y z
N MET A 1 -20.19 19.22 -17.75
CA MET A 1 -19.29 18.16 -18.27
C MET A 1 -19.45 16.92 -17.41
N PRO A 2 -19.68 15.75 -17.98
CA PRO A 2 -19.76 14.52 -17.18
C PRO A 2 -18.39 14.20 -16.58
N ALA A 3 -18.33 14.03 -15.27
CA ALA A 3 -17.11 13.71 -14.54
C ALA A 3 -17.37 12.65 -13.49
N LYS A 4 -16.37 11.81 -13.22
CA LYS A 4 -16.36 10.79 -12.18
C LYS A 4 -15.04 10.92 -11.40
N VAL A 5 -15.08 10.67 -10.10
CA VAL A 5 -13.89 10.76 -9.25
C VAL A 5 -13.52 9.37 -8.76
N ILE A 6 -12.25 9.00 -8.84
CA ILE A 6 -11.71 7.83 -8.16
C ILE A 6 -10.64 8.28 -7.15
N ARG A 7 -10.73 7.77 -5.93
CA ARG A 7 -9.74 7.99 -4.87
C ARG A 7 -8.99 6.69 -4.65
N LEU A 8 -7.75 6.66 -5.11
CA LEU A 8 -6.86 5.52 -4.91
C LEU A 8 -6.18 5.62 -3.55
N THR A 9 -6.12 4.51 -2.81
CA THR A 9 -5.20 4.37 -1.68
C THR A 9 -3.77 4.27 -2.18
N GLN A 10 -2.79 4.11 -1.27
CA GLN A 10 -1.40 3.95 -1.66
C GLN A 10 -1.24 2.73 -2.59
N THR A 11 -0.86 3.00 -3.84
CA THR A 11 -0.80 2.01 -4.90
C THR A 11 0.66 1.71 -5.24
N PHE A 12 1.00 0.43 -5.36
CA PHE A 12 2.30 -0.02 -5.80
C PHE A 12 2.23 -1.39 -6.49
N GLY A 13 3.32 -1.80 -7.11
CA GLY A 13 3.40 -3.08 -7.82
C GLY A 13 4.75 -3.29 -8.49
N ALA A 14 4.81 -4.17 -9.46
CA ALA A 14 5.97 -4.39 -10.30
C ALA A 14 6.48 -3.09 -10.94
N GLY A 15 7.80 -2.93 -11.09
CA GLY A 15 8.41 -1.76 -11.71
C GLY A 15 8.54 -0.54 -10.79
N VAL A 16 8.53 -0.72 -9.47
CA VAL A 16 8.86 0.35 -8.51
C VAL A 16 10.29 0.83 -8.76
N ARG A 17 10.46 2.15 -8.88
CA ARG A 17 11.77 2.77 -9.14
C ARG A 17 12.72 2.55 -7.96
N LYS A 18 14.01 2.43 -8.24
CA LYS A 18 15.06 2.27 -7.22
C LYS A 18 15.12 3.47 -6.25
N GLU A 19 14.77 4.64 -6.72
CA GLU A 19 14.76 5.90 -5.96
C GLU A 19 13.45 6.15 -5.19
N ASP A 20 12.49 5.24 -5.26
CA ASP A 20 11.22 5.38 -4.54
C ASP A 20 11.47 5.33 -3.03
N ASN A 21 11.22 6.46 -2.34
CA ASN A 21 11.46 6.61 -0.90
C ASN A 21 10.26 6.27 -0.02
N ARG A 22 9.16 5.76 -0.60
CA ARG A 22 8.01 5.30 0.18
C ARG A 22 8.37 4.07 1.00
N VAL A 23 7.77 3.96 2.16
CA VAL A 23 8.11 2.96 3.19
C VAL A 23 8.13 1.52 2.63
N TYR A 24 7.12 1.12 1.86
CA TYR A 24 7.07 -0.22 1.27
C TYR A 24 8.26 -0.51 0.34
N ALA A 25 8.72 0.51 -0.42
CA ALA A 25 9.86 0.35 -1.33
C ALA A 25 11.18 0.29 -0.56
N GLN A 26 11.31 1.04 0.53
CA GLN A 26 12.47 0.95 1.43
C GLN A 26 12.54 -0.44 2.06
N PHE A 27 11.44 -0.94 2.65
CA PHE A 27 11.40 -2.26 3.25
C PHE A 27 11.75 -3.36 2.26
N MET A 28 11.21 -3.28 1.04
CA MET A 28 11.54 -4.24 -0.01
C MET A 28 13.04 -4.23 -0.32
N ARG A 29 13.65 -3.06 -0.52
CA ARG A 29 15.08 -2.96 -0.85
C ARG A 29 15.96 -3.52 0.26
N SER A 30 15.72 -3.13 1.53
CA SER A 30 16.47 -3.66 2.66
C SER A 30 16.32 -5.17 2.77
N ALA A 31 15.11 -5.69 2.67
CA ALA A 31 14.87 -7.14 2.73
C ALA A 31 15.55 -7.90 1.58
N MET A 32 15.54 -7.36 0.36
CA MET A 32 16.26 -7.96 -0.78
C MET A 32 17.77 -7.92 -0.63
N ALA A 33 18.31 -6.92 0.06
CA ALA A 33 19.73 -6.83 0.41
C ALA A 33 20.12 -7.74 1.60
N GLY A 34 19.15 -8.42 2.23
CA GLY A 34 19.39 -9.21 3.44
C GLY A 34 19.62 -8.35 4.68
N GLU A 35 19.19 -7.10 4.65
CA GLU A 35 19.33 -6.14 5.75
C GLU A 35 18.07 -6.09 6.61
N ASP A 36 18.24 -5.85 7.92
CA ASP A 36 17.13 -5.67 8.85
C ASP A 36 16.29 -4.44 8.50
N LEU A 37 14.98 -4.54 8.71
CA LEU A 37 14.04 -3.45 8.45
C LEU A 37 14.00 -2.50 9.66
N VAL A 38 14.47 -1.28 9.48
CA VAL A 38 14.53 -0.29 10.55
C VAL A 38 13.29 0.61 10.53
N LEU A 39 12.53 0.61 11.63
CA LEU A 39 11.47 1.57 11.89
C LEU A 39 11.99 2.69 12.78
N LEU A 40 11.83 3.93 12.34
CA LEU A 40 12.21 5.13 13.10
C LEU A 40 11.12 5.62 14.06
N THR A 41 9.89 5.10 13.91
CA THR A 41 8.74 5.32 14.79
C THR A 41 8.18 3.98 15.25
N GLN A 42 7.14 3.98 16.07
CA GLN A 42 6.44 2.73 16.48
C GLN A 42 5.71 2.06 15.31
N GLY A 43 5.58 2.75 14.17
CA GLY A 43 4.95 2.21 12.96
C GLY A 43 3.44 2.03 13.09
N GLY A 44 2.77 2.85 13.90
CA GLY A 44 1.35 2.73 14.20
C GLY A 44 0.42 3.23 13.09
N THR A 45 0.89 4.11 12.19
CA THR A 45 0.08 4.56 11.04
C THR A 45 -0.47 3.38 10.25
N ARG A 46 -1.80 3.36 10.03
CA ARG A 46 -2.53 2.28 9.37
C ARG A 46 -3.20 2.76 8.09
N ARG A 47 -3.11 1.98 7.03
CA ARG A 47 -3.83 2.22 5.78
C ARG A 47 -4.00 0.93 4.98
N SER A 48 -4.91 0.97 4.01
CA SER A 48 -5.00 -0.07 2.98
C SER A 48 -4.05 0.23 1.83
N TYR A 49 -3.75 -0.77 1.05
CA TYR A 49 -2.91 -0.67 -0.15
C TYR A 49 -3.66 -1.22 -1.36
N LEU A 50 -3.13 -0.98 -2.55
CA LEU A 50 -3.74 -1.46 -3.78
C LEU A 50 -2.65 -1.84 -4.79
N TYR A 51 -2.79 -3.00 -5.43
CA TYR A 51 -1.90 -3.39 -6.50
C TYR A 51 -2.17 -2.58 -7.77
N THR A 52 -1.11 -2.22 -8.51
CA THR A 52 -1.21 -1.34 -9.69
C THR A 52 -2.21 -1.87 -10.74
N ALA A 53 -2.21 -3.18 -11.02
CA ALA A 53 -3.16 -3.74 -11.98
C ALA A 53 -4.62 -3.68 -11.49
N ASP A 54 -4.85 -3.88 -10.18
CA ASP A 54 -6.18 -3.70 -9.58
C ASP A 54 -6.63 -2.24 -9.66
N ALA A 55 -5.71 -1.28 -9.45
CA ALA A 55 -6.02 0.15 -9.62
C ALA A 55 -6.44 0.47 -11.06
N VAL A 56 -5.75 -0.07 -12.06
CA VAL A 56 -6.11 0.10 -13.49
C VAL A 56 -7.50 -0.46 -13.76
N THR A 57 -7.82 -1.66 -13.29
CA THR A 57 -9.15 -2.24 -13.47
C THR A 57 -10.23 -1.44 -12.76
N ALA A 58 -9.96 -0.87 -11.58
CA ALA A 58 -10.87 0.02 -10.87
C ALA A 58 -11.16 1.29 -11.69
N ILE A 59 -10.13 1.91 -12.27
CA ILE A 59 -10.28 3.10 -13.13
C ILE A 59 -11.16 2.77 -14.33
N LEU A 60 -10.91 1.65 -15.00
CA LEU A 60 -11.68 1.22 -16.17
C LEU A 60 -13.15 0.95 -15.83
N ILE A 61 -13.43 0.28 -14.71
CA ILE A 61 -14.81 0.03 -14.25
C ILE A 61 -15.54 1.34 -13.93
N VAL A 62 -14.88 2.27 -13.24
CA VAL A 62 -15.47 3.59 -12.93
C VAL A 62 -15.73 4.38 -14.22
N LEU A 63 -14.81 4.32 -15.17
CA LEU A 63 -14.99 4.96 -16.48
C LEU A 63 -16.22 4.42 -17.21
N LEU A 64 -16.39 3.10 -17.25
CA LEU A 64 -17.43 2.43 -18.02
C LEU A 64 -18.80 2.43 -17.29
N LYS A 65 -18.82 2.08 -16.00
CA LYS A 65 -20.06 1.82 -15.23
C LYS A 65 -20.37 2.88 -14.16
N GLY A 66 -19.40 3.72 -13.80
CA GLY A 66 -19.60 4.74 -12.75
C GLY A 66 -20.59 5.81 -13.17
N LYS A 67 -21.27 6.42 -12.20
CA LYS A 67 -22.23 7.51 -12.41
C LYS A 67 -21.48 8.86 -12.41
N ASN A 68 -21.94 9.77 -13.25
CA ASN A 68 -21.42 11.14 -13.28
C ASN A 68 -21.70 11.86 -11.95
N GLY A 69 -20.72 12.64 -11.48
CA GLY A 69 -20.81 13.37 -10.21
C GLY A 69 -20.51 12.52 -8.97
N GLU A 70 -20.31 11.19 -9.11
CA GLU A 70 -20.01 10.31 -7.98
C GLU A 70 -18.50 10.10 -7.79
N ALA A 71 -18.12 9.82 -6.53
CA ALA A 71 -16.76 9.48 -6.11
C ALA A 71 -16.69 8.02 -5.64
N TYR A 72 -15.63 7.32 -6.07
CA TYR A 72 -15.37 5.93 -5.77
C TYR A 72 -14.03 5.77 -5.08
N ASN A 73 -13.99 5.10 -3.93
CA ASN A 73 -12.74 4.71 -3.29
C ASN A 73 -12.28 3.38 -3.85
N ALA A 74 -10.98 3.28 -4.20
CA ALA A 74 -10.35 2.05 -4.64
C ALA A 74 -9.20 1.67 -3.70
N ALA A 75 -9.38 0.56 -3.01
CA ALA A 75 -8.44 -0.03 -2.06
C ALA A 75 -8.62 -1.55 -2.04
N ASN A 76 -7.61 -2.27 -1.59
CA ASN A 76 -7.81 -3.63 -1.13
C ASN A 76 -7.99 -3.59 0.39
N GLU A 77 -9.23 -3.76 0.87
CA GLU A 77 -9.56 -3.66 2.29
C GLU A 77 -8.84 -4.73 3.13
N ASP A 78 -8.52 -5.89 2.54
CA ASP A 78 -7.81 -6.99 3.20
C ASP A 78 -6.32 -6.66 3.46
N THR A 79 -5.81 -5.58 2.89
CA THR A 79 -4.44 -5.10 3.11
C THR A 79 -4.34 -4.06 4.23
N TYR A 80 -5.46 -3.77 4.93
CA TYR A 80 -5.45 -2.75 5.99
C TYR A 80 -4.55 -3.16 7.15
N CYS A 81 -3.40 -2.51 7.25
CA CYS A 81 -2.40 -2.83 8.27
C CYS A 81 -1.61 -1.60 8.71
N SER A 82 -0.90 -1.73 9.83
CA SER A 82 0.09 -0.75 10.27
C SER A 82 1.39 -0.87 9.47
N ILE A 83 2.22 0.18 9.52
CA ILE A 83 3.57 0.13 8.94
C ILE A 83 4.40 -0.98 9.59
N LYS A 84 4.22 -1.22 10.91
CA LYS A 84 4.90 -2.29 11.62
C LYS A 84 4.47 -3.67 11.12
N GLU A 85 3.16 -3.92 10.98
CA GLU A 85 2.65 -5.19 10.45
C GLU A 85 3.12 -5.44 9.01
N MET A 86 3.21 -4.40 8.19
CA MET A 86 3.80 -4.49 6.85
C MET A 86 5.29 -4.86 6.90
N ALA A 87 6.07 -4.23 7.80
CA ALA A 87 7.48 -4.57 7.98
C ALA A 87 7.65 -6.04 8.40
N GLU A 88 6.83 -6.51 9.35
CA GLU A 88 6.85 -7.90 9.81
C GLU A 88 6.50 -8.90 8.69
N LEU A 89 5.55 -8.54 7.80
CA LEU A 89 5.23 -9.36 6.64
C LEU A 89 6.44 -9.48 5.71
N VAL A 90 7.06 -8.35 5.33
CA VAL A 90 8.20 -8.33 4.42
C VAL A 90 9.42 -9.02 5.03
N ALA A 91 9.66 -8.81 6.32
CA ALA A 91 10.76 -9.44 7.06
C ALA A 91 10.63 -10.98 7.06
N ARG A 92 9.44 -11.52 7.31
CA ARG A 92 9.18 -12.97 7.21
C ARG A 92 9.41 -13.52 5.81
N MET A 93 9.11 -12.78 4.76
CA MET A 93 9.30 -13.22 3.36
C MET A 93 10.78 -13.38 2.98
N LYS A 94 11.67 -12.68 3.65
CA LYS A 94 13.11 -12.64 3.35
C LYS A 94 14.01 -13.04 4.52
N GLU A 95 13.42 -13.55 5.61
CA GLU A 95 14.13 -14.04 6.81
C GLU A 95 15.09 -13.01 7.42
N VAL A 96 14.66 -11.74 7.43
CA VAL A 96 15.35 -10.63 8.09
C VAL A 96 14.57 -10.17 9.34
N ASN A 97 15.14 -9.28 10.17
CA ASN A 97 14.48 -8.81 11.38
C ASN A 97 13.83 -7.44 11.17
N VAL A 98 12.90 -7.09 12.08
CA VAL A 98 12.36 -5.75 12.23
C VAL A 98 12.97 -5.12 13.47
N VAL A 99 13.64 -3.98 13.32
CA VAL A 99 14.30 -3.25 14.39
C VAL A 99 13.61 -1.90 14.58
N VAL A 100 13.04 -1.66 15.75
CA VAL A 100 12.41 -0.38 16.09
C VAL A 100 13.43 0.51 16.80
N LYS A 101 13.77 1.65 16.19
CA LYS A 101 14.67 2.68 16.72
C LYS A 101 13.91 3.98 17.03
N ALA A 102 12.67 3.83 17.50
CA ALA A 102 11.85 4.99 17.89
C ALA A 102 12.43 5.73 19.09
N SER A 103 12.42 7.06 19.04
CA SER A 103 12.73 7.92 20.18
C SER A 103 11.78 9.12 20.19
N LYS A 104 11.58 9.72 21.37
CA LYS A 104 10.72 10.92 21.52
C LYS A 104 11.17 12.10 20.64
N GLU A 105 12.46 12.17 20.32
CA GLU A 105 13.03 13.22 19.48
C GLU A 105 12.72 12.96 18.02
N ILE A 106 12.83 11.70 17.59
CA ILE A 106 12.50 11.27 16.22
C ILE A 106 10.99 11.38 15.98
N ASP A 107 10.17 10.95 16.93
CA ASP A 107 8.70 11.00 16.81
C ASP A 107 8.18 12.43 16.54
N LYS A 108 8.87 13.46 17.05
CA LYS A 108 8.51 14.87 16.78
C LYS A 108 8.75 15.31 15.34
N LEU A 109 9.58 14.60 14.59
CA LEU A 109 9.89 14.88 13.18
C LEU A 109 8.88 14.24 12.21
N TYR A 110 8.04 13.32 12.71
CA TYR A 110 7.05 12.63 11.92
C TYR A 110 5.64 13.16 12.20
N PRO A 111 4.73 13.14 11.21
CA PRO A 111 3.32 13.46 11.42
C PRO A 111 2.69 12.51 12.44
N ALA A 112 1.62 12.95 13.09
CA ALA A 112 0.79 12.11 13.93
C ALA A 112 0.32 10.86 13.18
N GLU A 113 0.10 9.76 13.89
CA GLU A 113 -0.37 8.51 13.31
C GLU A 113 -1.67 8.72 12.52
N LEU A 114 -1.70 8.18 11.32
CA LEU A 114 -2.85 8.25 10.42
C LEU A 114 -3.55 6.88 10.38
N PHE A 115 -4.89 6.91 10.53
CA PHE A 115 -5.74 5.73 10.40
C PHE A 115 -6.68 5.94 9.21
N MET A 116 -6.32 5.39 8.04
CA MET A 116 -7.08 5.57 6.81
C MET A 116 -7.59 4.22 6.28
N ASN A 117 -8.83 3.92 6.61
CA ASN A 117 -9.54 2.75 6.10
C ASN A 117 -10.61 3.21 5.09
N LEU A 118 -10.33 3.06 3.81
CA LEU A 118 -11.22 3.48 2.74
C LEU A 118 -12.23 2.37 2.44
N SER A 119 -13.52 2.64 2.66
CA SER A 119 -14.59 1.73 2.23
C SER A 119 -14.70 1.73 0.71
N THR A 120 -14.70 0.55 0.11
CA THR A 120 -14.86 0.33 -1.34
C THR A 120 -16.29 -0.03 -1.73
N GLN A 121 -17.27 0.15 -0.84
CA GLN A 121 -18.66 -0.29 -1.05
C GLN A 121 -19.26 0.24 -2.35
N SER A 122 -19.04 1.52 -2.69
CA SER A 122 -19.55 2.12 -3.94
C SER A 122 -18.93 1.45 -5.18
N LEU A 123 -17.65 1.10 -5.12
CA LEU A 123 -16.95 0.44 -6.21
C LEU A 123 -17.38 -1.05 -6.33
N ARG A 124 -17.62 -1.72 -5.21
CA ARG A 124 -18.17 -3.10 -5.19
C ARG A 124 -19.56 -3.19 -5.85
N LYS A 125 -20.39 -2.15 -5.72
CA LYS A 125 -21.69 -2.08 -6.44
C LYS A 125 -21.55 -2.05 -7.95
N LEU A 126 -20.37 -1.70 -8.47
CA LEU A 126 -20.01 -1.79 -9.87
C LEU A 126 -19.40 -3.15 -10.24
N GLU A 127 -19.47 -4.14 -9.34
CA GLU A 127 -18.93 -5.51 -9.49
C GLU A 127 -17.39 -5.56 -9.55
N TRP A 128 -16.72 -4.53 -9.03
CA TRP A 128 -15.25 -4.55 -8.91
C TRP A 128 -14.81 -5.10 -7.55
N LYS A 129 -13.75 -5.90 -7.57
CA LYS A 129 -13.04 -6.40 -6.39
C LYS A 129 -11.54 -6.48 -6.69
N SER A 130 -10.70 -6.12 -5.69
CA SER A 130 -9.25 -6.39 -5.74
C SER A 130 -8.98 -7.89 -5.84
N LYS A 131 -7.93 -8.28 -6.56
CA LYS A 131 -7.58 -9.68 -6.81
C LYS A 131 -6.24 -10.09 -6.22
N VAL A 132 -5.33 -9.12 -6.00
CA VAL A 132 -3.96 -9.38 -5.56
C VAL A 132 -3.87 -9.20 -4.06
N SER A 133 -3.44 -10.23 -3.35
CA SER A 133 -3.21 -10.19 -1.90
C SER A 133 -1.99 -9.34 -1.55
N PHE A 134 -1.89 -8.90 -0.29
CA PHE A 134 -0.78 -8.05 0.15
C PHE A 134 0.58 -8.72 -0.03
N GLN A 135 0.67 -10.00 0.31
CA GLN A 135 1.90 -10.78 0.10
C GLN A 135 2.27 -10.91 -1.38
N GLU A 136 1.29 -11.18 -2.25
CA GLU A 136 1.52 -11.25 -3.70
C GLU A 136 1.99 -9.93 -4.29
N MET A 137 1.51 -8.78 -3.76
CA MET A 137 1.99 -7.46 -4.18
C MET A 137 3.51 -7.36 -4.01
N PHE A 138 4.04 -7.78 -2.84
CA PHE A 138 5.48 -7.78 -2.58
C PHE A 138 6.22 -8.82 -3.42
N MET A 139 5.70 -10.03 -3.56
CA MET A 139 6.32 -11.04 -4.41
C MET A 139 6.48 -10.56 -5.86
N LYS A 140 5.43 -9.98 -6.43
CA LYS A 140 5.46 -9.43 -7.79
C LYS A 140 6.42 -8.23 -7.92
N MET A 141 6.52 -7.41 -6.89
CA MET A 141 7.44 -6.28 -6.85
C MET A 141 8.91 -6.75 -6.78
N MET A 142 9.20 -7.75 -5.94
CA MET A 142 10.53 -8.34 -5.80
C MET A 142 10.99 -9.07 -7.08
N GLY A 143 10.11 -9.79 -7.75
CA GLY A 143 10.41 -10.53 -8.97
C GLY A 143 10.67 -9.67 -10.21
N THR A 144 10.54 -8.35 -10.12
CA THR A 144 10.81 -7.38 -11.20
C THR A 144 12.03 -6.50 -10.93
N CYS A 145 12.79 -6.80 -9.89
CA CYS A 145 13.99 -6.05 -9.50
C CYS A 145 15.31 -6.73 -9.94
N ASP A 146 15.25 -7.63 -10.94
CA ASP A 146 16.43 -8.21 -11.59
C ASP A 146 17.02 -7.28 -12.65
#